data_25a03eca765eace0623598dd29f27b06
#
_entry.id   25a03eca765eace0623598dd29f27b06
#
_cell.length_a   1.000
_cell.length_b   1.000
_cell.length_c   1.000
_cell.angle_alpha   90.00
_cell.angle_beta   90.00
_cell.angle_gamma   90.00
#
_symmetry.space_group_name_H-M   'P 1'
#
loop_
_entity.id
_entity.type
_entity.pdbx_description
1 polymer ?
#
loop_
_entity_poly.entity_id
_entity_poly.type
_entity_poly.pdbx_seq_one_letter_code
_entity_poly.pdbx_strand_id
1 'polypeptide(L)'
;RLHTDTDEWIAPTVVSDLPEGTSVFTVFQKVLADKGYTYEYHEQYCYVQAITAPDGTRLAEFSKGQNSGWLFRVNNDFADVGMNDFVLMDGDEIEVLYTADYEKEPGMSLPYTDVSWDHWAYTAIKRMYTRGLMVGVNETTFAPSQEMSRAMLAVILYARSGQPAVEAANPFTDVPADSWYTDAVIWAAENGIVSGFGDGTFRPNDALTRAQAAVMLCAFAAFTQDDVTARADLSAYSDAGQIPSWAMDAMQWANARQLIIARDSAHLAPTAATTRAEMASILSAYIRK
;
A
#
# COMPACT_ATOMS: atom_id res chain seq x y z
N ARG A 1 4.75 20.39 1.52
CA ARG A 1 3.91 21.19 2.42
C ARG A 1 4.38 21.05 3.86
N LEU A 2 4.34 22.16 4.63
CA LEU A 2 4.62 22.17 6.05
C LEU A 2 3.48 22.92 6.78
N HIS A 3 2.85 22.32 7.77
CA HIS A 3 1.73 22.94 8.49
C HIS A 3 1.62 22.43 9.93
N THR A 4 0.74 23.10 10.69
CA THR A 4 0.28 22.68 12.01
C THR A 4 -1.23 22.40 11.94
N ASP A 5 -1.85 22.04 13.04
CA ASP A 5 -3.31 21.88 13.13
C ASP A 5 -4.10 23.14 12.73
N THR A 6 -3.50 24.32 12.89
CA THR A 6 -4.15 25.62 12.71
C THR A 6 -3.56 26.47 11.60
N ASP A 7 -2.29 26.26 11.25
CA ASP A 7 -1.56 27.19 10.39
C ASP A 7 -0.76 26.46 9.30
N GLU A 8 -0.82 26.97 8.08
CA GLU A 8 0.06 26.55 6.99
C GLU A 8 1.34 27.39 7.01
N TRP A 9 2.46 26.77 7.36
CA TRP A 9 3.77 27.43 7.42
C TRP A 9 4.43 27.50 6.04
N ILE A 10 4.36 26.42 5.27
CA ILE A 10 4.84 26.37 3.89
C ILE A 10 3.77 25.73 3.02
N ALA A 11 3.21 26.50 2.10
CA ALA A 11 2.26 26.02 1.12
C ALA A 11 2.86 24.93 0.19
N PRO A 12 2.04 24.12 -0.46
CA PRO A 12 2.53 23.13 -1.42
C PRO A 12 3.54 23.76 -2.40
N THR A 13 4.73 23.20 -2.47
CA THR A 13 5.85 23.69 -3.27
C THR A 13 6.38 22.52 -4.09
N VAL A 14 6.45 22.71 -5.44
CA VAL A 14 7.05 21.72 -6.32
C VAL A 14 8.56 21.82 -6.24
N VAL A 15 9.23 20.68 -6.09
CA VAL A 15 10.69 20.56 -6.14
C VAL A 15 11.04 19.65 -7.30
N SER A 16 11.73 20.16 -8.30
CA SER A 16 12.14 19.45 -9.52
C SER A 16 13.64 19.19 -9.53
N ASP A 17 14.06 18.42 -10.53
CA ASP A 17 15.48 18.14 -10.83
C ASP A 17 16.23 17.48 -9.66
N LEU A 18 15.54 16.59 -8.94
CA LEU A 18 16.13 15.83 -7.85
C LEU A 18 16.92 14.63 -8.41
N PRO A 19 18.15 14.36 -7.89
CA PRO A 19 18.88 13.15 -8.23
C PRO A 19 18.10 11.88 -7.86
N GLU A 20 18.29 10.80 -8.61
CA GLU A 20 17.80 9.48 -8.23
C GLU A 20 18.32 9.09 -6.83
N GLY A 21 17.48 8.48 -6.02
CA GLY A 21 17.81 8.12 -4.64
C GLY A 21 17.68 9.27 -3.63
N THR A 22 17.13 10.42 -4.02
CA THR A 22 16.88 11.54 -3.09
C THR A 22 15.92 11.11 -1.97
N SER A 23 16.31 11.37 -0.71
CA SER A 23 15.46 11.09 0.45
C SER A 23 14.50 12.24 0.76
N VAL A 24 13.45 11.93 1.51
CA VAL A 24 12.53 12.94 2.10
C VAL A 24 13.31 14.00 2.87
N PHE A 25 14.33 13.59 3.64
CA PHE A 25 15.13 14.52 4.45
C PHE A 25 15.88 15.53 3.60
N THR A 26 16.45 15.11 2.48
CA THR A 26 17.14 16.00 1.53
C THR A 26 16.21 17.09 1.00
N VAL A 27 14.99 16.72 0.61
CA VAL A 27 13.97 17.68 0.14
C VAL A 27 13.50 18.58 1.28
N PHE A 28 13.28 18.02 2.46
CA PHE A 28 12.91 18.76 3.66
C PHE A 28 13.94 19.85 3.98
N GLN A 29 15.21 19.49 4.05
CA GLN A 29 16.31 20.44 4.31
C GLN A 29 16.36 21.56 3.27
N LYS A 30 16.28 21.19 1.98
CA LYS A 30 16.32 22.16 0.87
C LYS A 30 15.17 23.16 0.98
N VAL A 31 13.95 22.68 1.15
CA VAL A 31 12.76 23.56 1.22
C VAL A 31 12.79 24.46 2.43
N LEU A 32 13.20 23.97 3.60
CA LEU A 32 13.33 24.80 4.80
C LEU A 32 14.38 25.90 4.60
N ALA A 33 15.56 25.55 4.07
CA ALA A 33 16.63 26.51 3.81
C ALA A 33 16.19 27.60 2.80
N ASP A 34 15.55 27.22 1.71
CA ASP A 34 15.02 28.13 0.68
C ASP A 34 13.96 29.10 1.21
N LYS A 35 13.24 28.72 2.28
CA LYS A 35 12.18 29.50 2.92
C LYS A 35 12.62 30.20 4.22
N GLY A 36 13.88 30.04 4.62
CA GLY A 36 14.45 30.68 5.81
C GLY A 36 14.04 30.05 7.15
N TYR A 37 13.58 28.81 7.14
CA TYR A 37 13.28 28.03 8.35
C TYR A 37 14.53 27.34 8.85
N THR A 38 14.61 27.14 10.16
CA THR A 38 15.64 26.29 10.78
C THR A 38 14.99 25.12 11.51
N TYR A 39 15.76 24.08 11.76
CA TYR A 39 15.25 22.86 12.41
C TYR A 39 16.30 22.26 13.35
N GLU A 40 15.80 21.48 14.32
CA GLU A 40 16.59 20.61 15.19
C GLU A 40 16.22 19.17 14.87
N TYR A 41 17.24 18.33 14.62
CA TYR A 41 17.06 16.94 14.19
C TYR A 41 17.81 15.99 15.11
N HIS A 42 17.16 14.90 15.49
CA HIS A 42 17.78 13.88 16.34
C HIS A 42 18.36 12.77 15.47
N GLU A 43 19.68 12.79 15.26
CA GLU A 43 20.37 11.87 14.35
C GLU A 43 20.16 10.40 14.70
N GLN A 44 20.27 10.04 15.98
CA GLN A 44 20.14 8.65 16.44
C GLN A 44 18.74 8.04 16.22
N TYR A 45 17.71 8.85 16.36
CA TYR A 45 16.31 8.41 16.22
C TYR A 45 15.64 8.90 14.94
N CYS A 46 16.39 9.59 14.08
CA CYS A 46 15.96 10.02 12.74
C CYS A 46 14.64 10.79 12.70
N TYR A 47 14.41 11.73 13.64
CA TYR A 47 13.22 12.54 13.65
C TYR A 47 13.48 14.04 13.90
N VAL A 48 12.55 14.90 13.47
CA VAL A 48 12.59 16.34 13.65
C VAL A 48 12.11 16.71 15.06
N GLN A 49 13.01 17.28 15.88
CA GLN A 49 12.69 17.69 17.24
C GLN A 49 12.00 19.07 17.29
N ALA A 50 12.44 20.00 16.46
CA ALA A 50 11.86 21.33 16.41
C ALA A 50 12.01 21.95 15.03
N ILE A 51 11.08 22.83 14.66
CA ILE A 51 11.20 23.73 13.52
C ILE A 51 10.95 25.15 13.99
N THR A 52 11.78 26.08 13.51
CA THR A 52 11.67 27.51 13.80
C THR A 52 11.41 28.27 12.50
N ALA A 53 10.32 29.02 12.46
CA ALA A 53 9.94 29.87 11.35
C ALA A 53 10.78 31.15 11.27
N PRO A 54 10.83 31.85 10.12
CA PRO A 54 11.59 33.09 9.95
C PRO A 54 11.21 34.22 10.89
N ASP A 55 9.99 34.23 11.40
CA ASP A 55 9.51 35.21 12.40
C ASP A 55 9.92 34.89 13.83
N GLY A 56 10.64 33.76 14.04
CA GLY A 56 11.07 33.30 15.35
C GLY A 56 10.08 32.35 16.04
N THR A 57 8.92 32.08 15.45
CA THR A 57 7.97 31.10 16.01
C THR A 57 8.60 29.71 15.99
N ARG A 58 8.74 29.07 17.14
CA ARG A 58 9.36 27.75 17.29
C ARG A 58 8.35 26.76 17.85
N LEU A 59 8.20 25.64 17.15
CA LEU A 59 7.46 24.46 17.63
C LEU A 59 8.41 23.28 17.79
N ALA A 60 8.45 22.73 18.99
CA ALA A 60 9.26 21.56 19.32
C ALA A 60 8.35 20.39 19.74
N GLU A 61 8.92 19.18 19.72
CA GLU A 61 8.29 18.03 20.37
C GLU A 61 7.89 18.39 21.81
N PHE A 62 6.77 17.85 22.26
CA PHE A 62 6.19 18.07 23.59
C PHE A 62 5.76 19.51 23.91
N SER A 63 5.85 20.46 22.97
CA SER A 63 5.44 21.87 23.21
C SER A 63 3.95 22.03 23.49
N LYS A 64 3.11 21.10 23.02
CA LYS A 64 1.65 21.11 23.23
C LYS A 64 1.13 19.87 23.98
N GLY A 65 2.00 19.13 24.68
CA GLY A 65 1.67 17.92 25.43
C GLY A 65 2.59 16.75 25.11
N GLN A 66 2.51 15.67 25.90
CA GLN A 66 3.43 14.51 25.78
C GLN A 66 3.38 13.81 24.43
N ASN A 67 2.27 13.92 23.71
CA ASN A 67 2.08 13.29 22.40
C ASN A 67 2.18 14.30 21.26
N SER A 68 2.67 15.52 21.51
CA SER A 68 2.82 16.52 20.45
C SER A 68 4.19 16.48 19.80
N GLY A 69 4.22 16.67 18.48
CA GLY A 69 5.48 16.63 17.73
C GLY A 69 5.29 16.76 16.23
N TRP A 70 6.42 16.70 15.54
CA TRP A 70 6.50 16.75 14.09
C TRP A 70 6.39 15.33 13.51
N LEU A 71 5.51 15.17 12.55
CA LEU A 71 5.31 13.95 11.77
C LEU A 71 5.54 14.25 10.28
N PHE A 72 5.76 13.21 9.50
CA PHE A 72 5.70 13.33 8.04
C PHE A 72 4.94 12.18 7.42
N ARG A 73 4.35 12.46 6.28
CA ARG A 73 3.72 11.46 5.41
C ARG A 73 4.07 11.71 3.96
N VAL A 74 4.07 10.65 3.20
CA VAL A 74 4.27 10.68 1.75
C VAL A 74 3.05 10.06 1.10
N ASN A 75 2.44 10.78 0.15
CA ASN A 75 1.20 10.36 -0.51
C ASN A 75 0.08 10.04 0.49
N ASN A 76 -0.05 10.88 1.52
CA ASN A 76 -1.03 10.76 2.60
C ASN A 76 -0.84 9.52 3.52
N ASP A 77 0.32 8.86 3.48
CA ASP A 77 0.64 7.70 4.31
C ASP A 77 1.79 8.02 5.26
N PHE A 78 1.58 7.85 6.58
CA PHE A 78 2.65 8.02 7.55
C PHE A 78 3.74 6.99 7.31
N ALA A 79 4.96 7.47 7.11
CA ALA A 79 6.11 6.61 6.85
C ALA A 79 6.42 5.73 8.07
N ASP A 80 6.82 4.50 7.79
CA ASP A 80 7.29 3.51 8.77
C ASP A 80 8.82 3.52 8.93
N VAL A 81 9.48 4.50 8.31
CA VAL A 81 10.94 4.73 8.35
C VAL A 81 11.21 6.21 8.57
N GLY A 82 12.43 6.55 8.96
CA GLY A 82 12.87 7.94 9.11
C GLY A 82 12.92 8.69 7.76
N MET A 83 12.91 10.02 7.82
CA MET A 83 13.00 10.85 6.62
C MET A 83 14.27 10.59 5.79
N ASN A 84 15.38 10.16 6.42
CA ASN A 84 16.63 9.83 5.76
C ASN A 84 16.53 8.56 4.91
N ASP A 85 15.71 7.60 5.37
CA ASP A 85 15.62 6.26 4.80
C ASP A 85 14.49 6.14 3.78
N PHE A 86 13.62 7.15 3.70
CA PHE A 86 12.54 7.18 2.72
C PHE A 86 13.04 7.80 1.42
N VAL A 87 13.27 6.98 0.41
CA VAL A 87 13.65 7.40 -0.95
C VAL A 87 12.41 7.78 -1.74
N LEU A 88 12.45 8.95 -2.35
CA LEU A 88 11.36 9.52 -3.14
C LEU A 88 11.33 8.97 -4.57
N MET A 89 10.13 8.92 -5.09
CA MET A 89 9.86 8.70 -6.52
C MET A 89 9.26 9.97 -7.14
N ASP A 90 9.30 10.05 -8.46
CA ASP A 90 8.68 11.17 -9.18
C ASP A 90 7.17 11.19 -8.92
N GLY A 91 6.64 12.40 -8.65
CA GLY A 91 5.24 12.60 -8.30
C GLY A 91 4.90 12.41 -6.82
N ASP A 92 5.85 12.03 -5.96
CA ASP A 92 5.59 11.90 -4.52
C ASP A 92 5.24 13.25 -3.87
N GLU A 93 4.20 13.23 -3.04
CA GLU A 93 3.77 14.38 -2.24
C GLU A 93 4.23 14.23 -0.80
N ILE A 94 5.08 15.14 -0.33
CA ILE A 94 5.56 15.18 1.06
C ILE A 94 4.74 16.17 1.86
N GLU A 95 4.26 15.73 3.00
CA GLU A 95 3.61 16.57 4.00
C GLU A 95 4.33 16.41 5.34
N VAL A 96 4.74 17.54 5.91
CA VAL A 96 5.29 17.60 7.27
C VAL A 96 4.30 18.37 8.13
N LEU A 97 3.87 17.77 9.22
CA LEU A 97 2.83 18.34 10.07
C LEU A 97 3.23 18.30 11.55
N TYR A 98 2.87 19.35 12.26
CA TYR A 98 2.93 19.38 13.71
C TYR A 98 1.57 19.06 14.28
N THR A 99 1.52 18.04 15.13
CA THR A 99 0.29 17.66 15.82
C THR A 99 0.38 17.90 17.32
N ALA A 100 -0.76 18.22 17.95
CA ALA A 100 -0.88 18.28 19.40
C ALA A 100 -0.99 16.88 20.03
N ASP A 101 -1.41 15.87 19.28
CA ASP A 101 -1.57 14.49 19.77
C ASP A 101 -1.45 13.49 18.60
N TYR A 102 -0.26 12.93 18.41
CA TYR A 102 0.00 11.99 17.31
C TYR A 102 -0.82 10.69 17.42
N GLU A 103 -1.30 10.32 18.60
CA GLU A 103 -2.17 9.14 18.75
C GLU A 103 -3.55 9.34 18.15
N LYS A 104 -3.98 10.60 18.00
CA LYS A 104 -5.26 10.97 17.39
C LYS A 104 -5.18 11.35 15.93
N GLU A 105 -3.98 11.39 15.36
CA GLU A 105 -3.83 11.70 13.95
C GLU A 105 -4.50 10.63 13.08
N PRO A 106 -5.36 11.04 12.13
CA PRO A 106 -5.95 10.11 11.19
C PRO A 106 -4.87 9.31 10.45
N GLY A 107 -4.96 7.99 10.49
CA GLY A 107 -3.98 7.10 9.86
C GLY A 107 -2.77 6.73 10.73
N MET A 108 -2.62 7.28 11.94
CA MET A 108 -1.56 6.84 12.87
C MET A 108 -1.89 5.51 13.53
N SER A 109 -3.15 5.24 13.81
CA SER A 109 -3.59 3.96 14.36
C SER A 109 -4.71 3.36 13.52
N LEU A 110 -4.85 2.03 13.56
CA LEU A 110 -5.97 1.34 12.98
C LEU A 110 -7.18 1.41 13.93
N PRO A 111 -8.42 1.52 13.41
CA PRO A 111 -9.62 1.46 14.24
C PRO A 111 -9.97 0.03 14.68
N TYR A 112 -9.19 -0.98 14.27
CA TYR A 112 -9.52 -2.40 14.40
C TYR A 112 -8.94 -2.99 15.68
N THR A 113 -9.80 -3.59 16.50
CA THR A 113 -9.43 -4.21 17.78
C THR A 113 -8.76 -5.57 17.62
N ASP A 114 -8.92 -6.20 16.46
CA ASP A 114 -8.35 -7.51 16.13
C ASP A 114 -7.00 -7.43 15.39
N VAL A 115 -6.43 -6.21 15.26
CA VAL A 115 -5.10 -5.99 14.69
C VAL A 115 -4.30 -5.14 15.68
N SER A 116 -3.60 -5.81 16.59
CA SER A 116 -2.72 -5.14 17.56
C SER A 116 -1.47 -4.57 16.86
N TRP A 117 -0.85 -3.59 17.47
CA TRP A 117 0.34 -2.90 16.93
C TRP A 117 1.53 -3.85 16.66
N ASP A 118 1.64 -4.97 17.39
CA ASP A 118 2.64 -6.01 17.23
C ASP A 118 2.22 -7.12 16.25
N HIS A 119 1.03 -7.01 15.64
CA HIS A 119 0.60 -7.94 14.61
C HIS A 119 1.54 -7.85 13.39
N TRP A 120 2.04 -8.97 12.91
CA TRP A 120 3.04 -9.06 11.82
C TRP A 120 2.66 -8.27 10.54
N ALA A 121 1.37 -8.10 10.26
CA ALA A 121 0.87 -7.36 9.10
C ALA A 121 0.37 -5.95 9.48
N TYR A 122 0.59 -5.46 10.71
CA TYR A 122 0.03 -4.18 11.17
C TYR A 122 0.34 -3.03 10.21
N THR A 123 1.62 -2.84 9.87
CA THR A 123 2.06 -1.78 8.96
C THR A 123 1.45 -1.89 7.57
N ALA A 124 1.34 -3.12 7.05
CA ALA A 124 0.75 -3.36 5.74
C ALA A 124 -0.77 -3.10 5.73
N ILE A 125 -1.48 -3.55 6.77
CA ILE A 125 -2.92 -3.30 6.94
C ILE A 125 -3.18 -1.81 7.09
N LYS A 126 -2.39 -1.11 7.92
CA LYS A 126 -2.46 0.34 8.10
C LYS A 126 -2.30 1.08 6.78
N ARG A 127 -1.28 0.73 5.98
CA ARG A 127 -1.05 1.32 4.66
C ARG A 127 -2.22 1.09 3.69
N MET A 128 -2.80 -0.10 3.69
CA MET A 128 -3.97 -0.38 2.84
C MET A 128 -5.21 0.37 3.31
N TYR A 129 -5.39 0.52 4.62
CA TYR A 129 -6.48 1.27 5.20
C TYR A 129 -6.38 2.78 4.89
N THR A 130 -5.22 3.40 5.12
CA THR A 130 -5.02 4.84 4.88
C THR A 130 -5.19 5.22 3.41
N ARG A 131 -4.88 4.29 2.50
CA ARG A 131 -5.09 4.46 1.05
C ARG A 131 -6.51 4.11 0.58
N GLY A 132 -7.39 3.71 1.48
CA GLY A 132 -8.76 3.32 1.13
C GLY A 132 -8.86 2.05 0.28
N LEU A 133 -7.77 1.25 0.18
CA LEU A 133 -7.73 0.04 -0.65
C LEU A 133 -8.27 -1.20 0.07
N MET A 134 -8.07 -1.28 1.38
CA MET A 134 -8.65 -2.34 2.20
C MET A 134 -9.21 -1.74 3.49
N VAL A 135 -10.47 -1.96 3.73
CA VAL A 135 -11.18 -1.55 4.95
C VAL A 135 -11.57 -2.76 5.78
N GLY A 136 -12.01 -2.54 7.02
CA GLY A 136 -12.52 -3.60 7.90
C GLY A 136 -13.78 -4.25 7.36
N VAL A 137 -14.11 -5.42 7.89
CA VAL A 137 -15.41 -6.07 7.66
C VAL A 137 -16.54 -5.34 8.39
N ASN A 138 -16.16 -4.54 9.39
CA ASN A 138 -16.99 -3.53 10.07
C ASN A 138 -16.07 -2.43 10.64
N GLU A 139 -16.63 -1.48 11.40
CA GLU A 139 -15.91 -0.32 11.93
C GLU A 139 -14.75 -0.67 12.87
N THR A 140 -14.80 -1.79 13.57
CA THR A 140 -13.82 -2.17 14.60
C THR A 140 -13.09 -3.48 14.34
N THR A 141 -13.38 -4.17 13.22
CA THR A 141 -12.83 -5.50 12.90
C THR A 141 -12.28 -5.51 11.49
N PHE A 142 -11.01 -5.86 11.34
CA PHE A 142 -10.37 -6.06 10.04
C PHE A 142 -10.53 -7.50 9.53
N ALA A 143 -10.59 -8.48 10.43
CA ALA A 143 -10.57 -9.91 10.15
C ALA A 143 -9.30 -10.39 9.41
N PRO A 144 -8.09 -10.22 10.00
CA PRO A 144 -6.81 -10.47 9.31
C PRO A 144 -6.64 -11.92 8.83
N SER A 145 -7.21 -12.88 9.54
CA SER A 145 -7.14 -14.31 9.21
C SER A 145 -8.23 -14.78 8.25
N GLN A 146 -9.20 -13.95 7.93
CA GLN A 146 -10.25 -14.30 6.97
C GLN A 146 -9.65 -14.46 5.57
N GLU A 147 -10.08 -15.49 4.84
CA GLU A 147 -9.70 -15.71 3.46
C GLU A 147 -10.27 -14.62 2.54
N MET A 148 -9.46 -14.21 1.58
CA MET A 148 -9.89 -13.33 0.49
C MET A 148 -10.71 -14.12 -0.51
N SER A 149 -11.75 -13.50 -1.05
CA SER A 149 -12.41 -14.01 -2.24
C SER A 149 -11.78 -13.44 -3.52
N ARG A 150 -12.06 -14.10 -4.65
CA ARG A 150 -11.63 -13.63 -5.97
C ARG A 150 -12.17 -12.24 -6.29
N ALA A 151 -13.44 -11.99 -5.96
CA ALA A 151 -14.07 -10.68 -6.16
C ALA A 151 -13.42 -9.59 -5.31
N MET A 152 -13.02 -9.89 -4.07
CA MET A 152 -12.34 -8.90 -3.20
C MET A 152 -11.07 -8.35 -3.83
N LEU A 153 -10.24 -9.20 -4.43
CA LEU A 153 -9.02 -8.70 -5.11
C LEU A 153 -9.37 -7.88 -6.36
N ALA A 154 -10.36 -8.30 -7.16
CA ALA A 154 -10.80 -7.52 -8.32
C ALA A 154 -11.25 -6.10 -7.92
N VAL A 155 -12.01 -5.97 -6.82
CA VAL A 155 -12.47 -4.67 -6.29
C VAL A 155 -11.29 -3.80 -5.83
N ILE A 156 -10.28 -4.36 -5.19
CA ILE A 156 -9.10 -3.61 -4.77
C ILE A 156 -8.33 -3.08 -5.98
N LEU A 157 -8.13 -3.90 -7.01
CA LEU A 157 -7.42 -3.49 -8.24
C LEU A 157 -8.22 -2.43 -9.03
N TYR A 158 -9.54 -2.56 -9.07
CA TYR A 158 -10.44 -1.57 -9.66
C TYR A 158 -10.39 -0.23 -8.92
N ALA A 159 -10.46 -0.25 -7.58
CA ALA A 159 -10.32 0.93 -6.75
C ALA A 159 -8.94 1.61 -6.94
N ARG A 160 -7.88 0.81 -7.05
CA ARG A 160 -6.52 1.30 -7.33
C ARG A 160 -6.41 2.01 -8.69
N SER A 161 -7.24 1.63 -9.65
CA SER A 161 -7.30 2.25 -10.99
C SER A 161 -8.24 3.46 -11.06
N GLY A 162 -8.75 3.95 -9.93
CA GLY A 162 -9.64 5.10 -9.87
C GLY A 162 -11.10 4.82 -10.25
N GLN A 163 -11.51 3.55 -10.26
CA GLN A 163 -12.89 3.11 -10.56
C GLN A 163 -13.43 3.69 -11.88
N PRO A 164 -12.78 3.46 -13.02
CA PRO A 164 -13.24 3.98 -14.29
C PRO A 164 -14.65 3.46 -14.63
N ALA A 165 -15.40 4.23 -15.42
CA ALA A 165 -16.73 3.80 -15.89
C ALA A 165 -16.63 2.48 -16.66
N VAL A 166 -17.59 1.57 -16.43
CA VAL A 166 -17.65 0.24 -17.05
C VAL A 166 -18.80 0.23 -18.06
N GLU A 167 -18.46 0.08 -19.33
CA GLU A 167 -19.43 0.02 -20.43
C GLU A 167 -19.53 -1.39 -21.05
N ALA A 168 -18.58 -2.27 -20.72
CA ALA A 168 -18.54 -3.63 -21.24
C ALA A 168 -19.68 -4.49 -20.71
N ALA A 169 -20.14 -5.44 -21.53
CA ALA A 169 -21.11 -6.43 -21.12
C ALA A 169 -20.47 -7.42 -20.11
N ASN A 170 -21.26 -7.83 -19.12
CA ASN A 170 -20.83 -8.86 -18.17
C ASN A 170 -20.59 -10.21 -18.88
N PRO A 171 -19.35 -10.73 -18.87
CA PRO A 171 -19.05 -12.00 -19.54
C PRO A 171 -19.38 -13.24 -18.69
N PHE A 172 -19.79 -13.07 -17.42
CA PHE A 172 -19.94 -14.16 -16.46
C PHE A 172 -21.39 -14.38 -16.04
N THR A 173 -21.81 -15.64 -15.99
CA THR A 173 -23.19 -16.03 -15.65
C THR A 173 -23.47 -15.99 -14.14
N ASP A 174 -22.44 -16.04 -13.32
CA ASP A 174 -22.49 -16.08 -11.86
C ASP A 174 -22.11 -14.74 -11.19
N VAL A 175 -22.02 -13.67 -11.96
CA VAL A 175 -21.79 -12.30 -11.47
C VAL A 175 -23.11 -11.54 -11.66
N PRO A 176 -23.91 -11.34 -10.59
CA PRO A 176 -25.18 -10.61 -10.66
C PRO A 176 -24.94 -9.13 -11.01
N ALA A 177 -25.93 -8.48 -11.63
CA ALA A 177 -25.80 -7.09 -12.09
C ALA A 177 -25.63 -6.06 -10.96
N ASP A 178 -26.15 -6.33 -9.77
CA ASP A 178 -26.23 -5.36 -8.66
C ASP A 178 -25.35 -5.76 -7.45
N SER A 179 -24.31 -6.58 -7.66
CA SER A 179 -23.38 -6.92 -6.58
C SER A 179 -22.33 -5.84 -6.38
N TRP A 180 -21.79 -5.74 -5.17
CA TRP A 180 -20.73 -4.77 -4.81
C TRP A 180 -19.42 -4.94 -5.61
N TYR A 181 -19.28 -6.06 -6.30
CA TYR A 181 -18.09 -6.40 -7.11
C TYR A 181 -18.36 -6.41 -8.62
N THR A 182 -19.59 -6.15 -9.06
CA THR A 182 -20.00 -6.35 -10.47
C THR A 182 -19.12 -5.56 -11.43
N ASP A 183 -19.06 -4.24 -11.24
CA ASP A 183 -18.28 -3.35 -12.11
C ASP A 183 -16.78 -3.71 -12.08
N ALA A 184 -16.25 -4.01 -10.89
CA ALA A 184 -14.86 -4.39 -10.72
C ALA A 184 -14.50 -5.67 -11.48
N VAL A 185 -15.37 -6.68 -11.44
CA VAL A 185 -15.14 -7.95 -12.14
C VAL A 185 -15.26 -7.78 -13.66
N ILE A 186 -16.24 -7.02 -14.15
CA ILE A 186 -16.41 -6.73 -15.58
C ILE A 186 -15.18 -5.95 -16.10
N TRP A 187 -14.80 -4.88 -15.40
CA TRP A 187 -13.61 -4.09 -15.72
C TRP A 187 -12.34 -4.93 -15.75
N ALA A 188 -12.14 -5.77 -14.75
CA ALA A 188 -10.96 -6.62 -14.67
C ALA A 188 -10.92 -7.66 -15.79
N ALA A 189 -12.08 -8.17 -16.23
CA ALA A 189 -12.19 -9.08 -17.35
C ALA A 189 -11.91 -8.38 -18.69
N GLU A 190 -12.48 -7.19 -18.91
CA GLU A 190 -12.26 -6.37 -20.10
C GLU A 190 -10.80 -6.03 -20.31
N ASN A 191 -10.07 -5.76 -19.22
CA ASN A 191 -8.64 -5.40 -19.23
C ASN A 191 -7.69 -6.62 -19.10
N GLY A 192 -8.21 -7.84 -19.17
CA GLY A 192 -7.41 -9.05 -19.12
C GLY A 192 -6.75 -9.35 -17.76
N ILE A 193 -7.19 -8.67 -16.70
CA ILE A 193 -6.66 -8.85 -15.33
C ILE A 193 -7.20 -10.13 -14.71
N VAL A 194 -8.43 -10.51 -15.04
CA VAL A 194 -9.06 -11.75 -14.61
C VAL A 194 -9.60 -12.54 -15.79
N SER A 195 -9.68 -13.85 -15.62
CA SER A 195 -10.39 -14.76 -16.51
C SER A 195 -11.35 -15.65 -15.73
N GLY A 196 -12.38 -16.16 -16.40
CA GLY A 196 -13.28 -17.16 -15.84
C GLY A 196 -12.72 -18.59 -15.93
N PHE A 197 -13.58 -19.56 -15.58
CA PHE A 197 -13.26 -20.99 -15.53
C PHE A 197 -13.65 -21.74 -16.81
N GLY A 198 -13.77 -21.09 -17.95
CA GLY A 198 -14.10 -21.77 -19.23
C GLY A 198 -15.53 -22.33 -19.31
N ASP A 199 -16.27 -22.36 -18.20
CA ASP A 199 -17.67 -22.73 -18.08
C ASP A 199 -18.62 -21.50 -18.07
N GLY A 200 -18.06 -20.31 -18.30
CA GLY A 200 -18.78 -19.03 -18.24
C GLY A 200 -18.94 -18.47 -16.84
N THR A 201 -18.28 -19.04 -15.83
CA THR A 201 -18.31 -18.54 -14.46
C THR A 201 -17.02 -17.81 -14.07
N PHE A 202 -17.12 -16.84 -13.16
CA PHE A 202 -15.99 -16.17 -12.49
C PHE A 202 -15.70 -16.74 -11.11
N ARG A 203 -16.70 -17.25 -10.42
CA ARG A 203 -16.67 -17.74 -9.05
C ARG A 203 -16.24 -16.65 -8.06
N PRO A 204 -17.02 -15.56 -7.93
CA PRO A 204 -16.62 -14.36 -7.19
C PRO A 204 -16.36 -14.61 -5.70
N ASN A 205 -17.08 -15.56 -5.11
CA ASN A 205 -17.03 -15.87 -3.68
C ASN A 205 -16.06 -17.01 -3.32
N ASP A 206 -15.46 -17.67 -4.31
CA ASP A 206 -14.47 -18.70 -4.03
C ASP A 206 -13.22 -18.09 -3.38
N ALA A 207 -12.61 -18.84 -2.47
CA ALA A 207 -11.37 -18.44 -1.84
C ALA A 207 -10.27 -18.21 -2.91
N LEU A 208 -9.61 -17.07 -2.81
CA LEU A 208 -8.51 -16.69 -3.71
C LEU A 208 -7.25 -17.44 -3.33
N THR A 209 -6.78 -18.33 -4.21
CA THR A 209 -5.51 -19.02 -3.98
C THR A 209 -4.31 -18.09 -4.23
N ARG A 210 -3.16 -18.43 -3.64
CA ARG A 210 -1.91 -17.67 -3.82
C ARG A 210 -1.48 -17.65 -5.30
N ALA A 211 -1.66 -18.75 -6.02
CA ALA A 211 -1.41 -18.82 -7.46
C ALA A 211 -2.35 -17.88 -8.26
N GLN A 212 -3.64 -17.85 -7.91
CA GLN A 212 -4.59 -16.93 -8.54
C GLN A 212 -4.26 -15.46 -8.22
N ALA A 213 -3.86 -15.17 -6.99
CA ALA A 213 -3.42 -13.82 -6.61
C ALA A 213 -2.20 -13.38 -7.43
N ALA A 214 -1.21 -14.26 -7.63
CA ALA A 214 -0.05 -13.99 -8.47
C ALA A 214 -0.46 -13.63 -9.90
N VAL A 215 -1.38 -14.40 -10.50
CA VAL A 215 -1.84 -14.18 -11.88
C VAL A 215 -2.57 -12.85 -12.01
N MET A 216 -3.50 -12.55 -11.11
CA MET A 216 -4.23 -11.28 -11.13
C MET A 216 -3.31 -10.08 -10.95
N LEU A 217 -2.34 -10.16 -10.03
CA LEU A 217 -1.36 -9.09 -9.80
C LEU A 217 -0.38 -8.91 -10.96
N CYS A 218 0.09 -10.00 -11.57
CA CYS A 218 0.96 -9.94 -12.74
C CYS A 218 0.25 -9.32 -13.94
N ALA A 219 -1.01 -9.72 -14.17
CA ALA A 219 -1.84 -9.15 -15.23
C ALA A 219 -2.15 -7.66 -14.96
N PHE A 220 -2.41 -7.28 -13.71
CA PHE A 220 -2.59 -5.90 -13.33
C PHE A 220 -1.31 -5.07 -13.52
N ALA A 221 -0.14 -5.61 -13.17
CA ALA A 221 1.14 -4.97 -13.42
C ALA A 221 1.38 -4.74 -14.93
N ALA A 222 1.06 -5.71 -15.76
CA ALA A 222 1.14 -5.55 -17.21
C ALA A 222 0.15 -4.47 -17.72
N PHE A 223 -1.06 -4.41 -17.18
CA PHE A 223 -2.05 -3.38 -17.49
C PHE A 223 -1.54 -1.98 -17.12
N THR A 224 -0.88 -1.81 -15.98
CA THR A 224 -0.27 -0.54 -15.55
C THR A 224 1.09 -0.26 -16.19
N GLN A 225 1.54 -1.09 -17.12
CA GLN A 225 2.82 -0.99 -17.84
C GLN A 225 4.06 -1.19 -16.95
N ASP A 226 3.89 -1.82 -15.80
CA ASP A 226 5.02 -2.24 -14.96
C ASP A 226 5.80 -3.38 -15.62
N ASP A 227 7.09 -3.52 -15.26
CA ASP A 227 7.91 -4.64 -15.73
C ASP A 227 7.45 -5.98 -15.14
N VAL A 228 6.99 -6.87 -16.01
CA VAL A 228 6.56 -8.24 -15.67
C VAL A 228 7.54 -9.30 -16.18
N THR A 229 8.77 -8.93 -16.55
CA THR A 229 9.75 -9.86 -17.15
C THR A 229 10.57 -10.63 -16.12
N ALA A 230 10.70 -10.14 -14.91
CA ALA A 230 11.47 -10.78 -13.84
C ALA A 230 10.98 -12.22 -13.57
N ARG A 231 11.91 -13.16 -13.36
CA ARG A 231 11.60 -14.57 -13.07
C ARG A 231 12.53 -15.10 -11.99
N ALA A 232 11.96 -15.60 -10.90
CA ALA A 232 12.70 -16.35 -9.89
C ALA A 232 12.75 -17.82 -10.24
N ASP A 233 13.82 -18.48 -9.86
CA ASP A 233 13.87 -19.94 -9.83
C ASP A 233 13.12 -20.46 -8.60
N LEU A 234 12.04 -21.20 -8.84
CA LEU A 234 11.21 -21.77 -7.78
C LEU A 234 11.55 -23.21 -7.43
N SER A 235 12.57 -23.81 -8.06
CA SER A 235 12.94 -25.22 -7.90
C SER A 235 13.37 -25.60 -6.49
N ALA A 236 13.81 -24.62 -5.69
CA ALA A 236 14.19 -24.83 -4.29
C ALA A 236 12.98 -25.08 -3.37
N TYR A 237 11.75 -24.77 -3.78
CA TYR A 237 10.56 -24.99 -2.99
C TYR A 237 10.01 -26.40 -3.19
N SER A 238 9.75 -27.12 -2.11
CA SER A 238 9.33 -28.51 -2.15
C SER A 238 7.96 -28.73 -2.80
N ASP A 239 7.14 -27.70 -2.85
CA ASP A 239 5.81 -27.69 -3.46
C ASP A 239 5.74 -26.95 -4.81
N ALA A 240 6.89 -26.67 -5.42
CA ALA A 240 6.94 -26.02 -6.73
C ALA A 240 6.17 -26.82 -7.81
N GLY A 241 6.17 -28.16 -7.72
CA GLY A 241 5.40 -29.04 -8.60
C GLY A 241 3.88 -28.95 -8.45
N GLN A 242 3.37 -28.28 -7.42
CA GLN A 242 1.95 -28.02 -7.21
C GLN A 242 1.48 -26.72 -7.86
N ILE A 243 2.42 -25.91 -8.39
CA ILE A 243 2.06 -24.67 -9.13
C ILE A 243 1.38 -25.10 -10.43
N PRO A 244 0.12 -24.67 -10.66
CA PRO A 244 -0.55 -24.95 -11.92
C PRO A 244 0.23 -24.33 -13.09
N SER A 245 0.26 -25.01 -14.24
CA SER A 245 1.02 -24.54 -15.41
C SER A 245 0.61 -23.13 -15.86
N TRP A 246 -0.67 -22.79 -15.74
CA TRP A 246 -1.19 -21.46 -16.08
C TRP A 246 -0.73 -20.34 -15.12
N ALA A 247 -0.21 -20.68 -13.94
CA ALA A 247 0.25 -19.71 -12.94
C ALA A 247 1.78 -19.65 -12.83
N MET A 248 2.53 -20.52 -13.51
CA MET A 248 3.98 -20.64 -13.31
C MET A 248 4.72 -19.31 -13.53
N ASP A 249 4.50 -18.66 -14.67
CA ASP A 249 5.16 -17.40 -15.01
C ASP A 249 4.83 -16.27 -13.99
N ALA A 250 3.56 -16.20 -13.59
CA ALA A 250 3.11 -15.21 -12.63
C ALA A 250 3.67 -15.48 -11.21
N MET A 251 3.77 -16.74 -10.80
CA MET A 251 4.40 -17.11 -9.53
C MET A 251 5.91 -16.82 -9.52
N GLN A 252 6.61 -17.08 -10.61
CA GLN A 252 8.02 -16.73 -10.77
C GLN A 252 8.22 -15.20 -10.70
N TRP A 253 7.37 -14.45 -11.40
CA TRP A 253 7.39 -12.99 -11.35
C TRP A 253 7.09 -12.46 -9.93
N ALA A 254 6.02 -12.92 -9.31
CA ALA A 254 5.63 -12.47 -7.99
C ALA A 254 6.68 -12.79 -6.92
N ASN A 255 7.35 -13.94 -7.03
CA ASN A 255 8.45 -14.31 -6.15
C ASN A 255 9.71 -13.46 -6.41
N ALA A 256 10.11 -13.24 -7.68
CA ALA A 256 11.21 -12.36 -8.04
C ALA A 256 11.01 -10.93 -7.51
N ARG A 257 9.75 -10.46 -7.49
CA ARG A 257 9.35 -9.15 -6.96
C ARG A 257 9.11 -9.16 -5.43
N GLN A 258 9.35 -10.28 -4.75
CA GLN A 258 9.12 -10.45 -3.32
C GLN A 258 7.66 -10.14 -2.88
N LEU A 259 6.70 -10.36 -3.77
CA LEU A 259 5.27 -10.21 -3.50
C LEU A 259 4.68 -11.48 -2.89
N ILE A 260 4.99 -12.63 -3.49
CA ILE A 260 4.60 -13.95 -2.98
C ILE A 260 5.86 -14.70 -2.60
N ILE A 261 6.18 -14.65 -1.32
CA ILE A 261 7.30 -15.35 -0.70
C ILE A 261 6.82 -16.67 -0.10
N ALA A 262 7.74 -17.52 0.31
CA ALA A 262 7.42 -18.75 1.02
C ALA A 262 6.65 -18.48 2.33
N ARG A 263 5.69 -19.33 2.67
CA ARG A 263 4.99 -19.33 3.97
C ARG A 263 5.86 -19.83 5.10
N ASP A 264 6.76 -20.75 4.77
CA ASP A 264 7.78 -21.29 5.64
C ASP A 264 9.10 -21.44 4.87
N SER A 265 10.10 -22.10 5.44
CA SER A 265 11.41 -22.23 4.79
C SER A 265 11.42 -22.99 3.46
N ALA A 266 10.34 -23.71 3.12
CA ALA A 266 10.33 -24.66 2.01
C ALA A 266 9.09 -24.63 1.10
N HIS A 267 8.00 -23.94 1.47
CA HIS A 267 6.72 -24.04 0.78
C HIS A 267 6.19 -22.67 0.32
N LEU A 268 5.83 -22.57 -0.96
CA LEU A 268 5.11 -21.42 -1.54
C LEU A 268 3.60 -21.48 -1.27
N ALA A 269 3.07 -22.67 -1.05
CA ALA A 269 1.65 -22.96 -0.87
C ALA A 269 0.74 -22.41 -1.99
N PRO A 270 1.00 -22.73 -3.27
CA PRO A 270 0.35 -22.09 -4.43
C PRO A 270 -1.17 -22.29 -4.45
N THR A 271 -1.65 -23.44 -3.94
CA THR A 271 -3.07 -23.80 -3.92
C THR A 271 -3.80 -23.37 -2.64
N ALA A 272 -3.08 -22.90 -1.65
CA ALA A 272 -3.67 -22.43 -0.40
C ALA A 272 -4.35 -21.07 -0.60
N ALA A 273 -5.44 -20.83 0.14
CA ALA A 273 -6.11 -19.54 0.17
C ALA A 273 -5.19 -18.44 0.73
N THR A 274 -5.37 -17.23 0.25
CA THR A 274 -4.71 -16.03 0.72
C THR A 274 -5.58 -15.33 1.75
N THR A 275 -5.06 -15.04 2.93
CA THR A 275 -5.80 -14.29 3.95
C THR A 275 -5.78 -12.79 3.66
N ARG A 276 -6.68 -12.03 4.33
CA ARG A 276 -6.73 -10.57 4.24
C ARG A 276 -5.41 -9.92 4.69
N ALA A 277 -4.79 -10.42 5.76
CA ALA A 277 -3.49 -9.92 6.22
C ALA A 277 -2.36 -10.21 5.21
N GLU A 278 -2.33 -11.42 4.63
CA GLU A 278 -1.37 -11.76 3.57
C GLU A 278 -1.56 -10.87 2.34
N MET A 279 -2.82 -10.64 1.92
CA MET A 279 -3.09 -9.76 0.79
C MET A 279 -2.68 -8.32 1.07
N ALA A 280 -2.94 -7.80 2.27
CA ALA A 280 -2.47 -6.47 2.66
C ALA A 280 -0.95 -6.36 2.54
N SER A 281 -0.20 -7.38 2.98
CA SER A 281 1.26 -7.42 2.87
C SER A 281 1.73 -7.49 1.42
N ILE A 282 1.10 -8.30 0.59
CA ILE A 282 1.40 -8.41 -0.84
C ILE A 282 1.16 -7.07 -1.56
N LEU A 283 0.01 -6.46 -1.35
CA LEU A 283 -0.34 -5.17 -1.95
C LEU A 283 0.55 -4.04 -1.43
N SER A 284 0.87 -4.02 -0.13
CA SER A 284 1.80 -3.05 0.44
C SER A 284 3.19 -3.14 -0.19
N ALA A 285 3.69 -4.34 -0.44
CA ALA A 285 4.95 -4.55 -1.15
C ALA A 285 4.87 -4.16 -2.64
N TYR A 286 3.74 -4.41 -3.29
CA TYR A 286 3.51 -4.04 -4.70
C TYR A 286 3.50 -2.51 -4.89
N ILE A 287 2.83 -1.78 -4.00
CA ILE A 287 2.66 -0.32 -4.11
C ILE A 287 3.96 0.44 -3.76
N ARG A 288 4.88 -0.15 -3.00
CA ARG A 288 6.20 0.45 -2.65
C ARG A 288 7.17 0.53 -3.83
N LYS A 289 6.86 -0.13 -4.92
CA LYS A 289 7.71 -0.25 -6.11
C LYS A 289 7.16 0.53 -7.27
#